data_e6888d9eda0688fc8f9e6b01d83987ad
#
_entry.id   e6888d9eda0688fc8f9e6b01d83987ad
#
_cell.length_a   1.000
_cell.length_b   1.000
_cell.length_c   1.000
_cell.angle_alpha   90.00
_cell.angle_beta   90.00
_cell.angle_gamma   90.00
#
_symmetry.space_group_name_H-M   'P 1'
#
loop_
_entity.id
_entity.type
_entity.pdbx_description
1 polymer ?
#
loop_
_entity_poly.entity_id
_entity_poly.type
_entity_poly.pdbx_seq_one_letter_code
_entity_poly.pdbx_strand_id
1 'polypeptide(L)'
;GKAVMEGQRKFMGTLWNTYAFFVLYANIDDFDATKYALEYDKLSVMDKWLLSKLNTLIKTVDNHLANYQIPEAARALQDFVDDMSNWYVRRSRERFWAKGIEQDKITADMTLYTALVTVSKVAAPMIPFMTEEIYQNLVRSVDESAPESIHLCDYPVANEAYIDKTLEENMDEVLKIVVMGRACRNTANIKNRQPIGKMFVKGASDLPEFYQDIVTDELNVKEIELTDDVRAFTSYTFKPQLKTVGPKYGKLLGGIKNEL
;
A
#
# COMPACT_ATOMS: atom_id res chain seq x y z
N GLY A 1 1.15 -6.20 -25.82
CA GLY A 1 2.05 -5.05 -25.88
C GLY A 1 2.64 -4.74 -24.50
N LYS A 2 3.54 -3.75 -24.38
CA LYS A 2 4.25 -3.40 -23.13
C LYS A 2 3.32 -3.17 -21.92
N ALA A 3 2.19 -2.50 -22.12
CA ALA A 3 1.22 -2.22 -21.05
C ALA A 3 0.64 -3.50 -20.42
N VAL A 4 0.36 -4.52 -21.21
CA VAL A 4 -0.14 -5.82 -20.73
C VAL A 4 0.92 -6.53 -19.89
N MET A 5 2.16 -6.55 -20.36
CA MET A 5 3.28 -7.15 -19.63
C MET A 5 3.60 -6.38 -18.33
N GLU A 6 3.43 -5.07 -18.34
CA GLU A 6 3.62 -4.24 -17.16
C GLU A 6 2.53 -4.49 -16.11
N GLY A 7 1.27 -4.59 -16.52
CA GLY A 7 0.15 -4.97 -15.64
C GLY A 7 0.32 -6.38 -15.07
N GLN A 8 0.72 -7.35 -15.90
CA GLN A 8 1.03 -8.70 -15.44
C GLN A 8 2.14 -8.68 -14.38
N ARG A 9 3.24 -7.98 -14.62
CA ARG A 9 4.36 -7.94 -13.68
C ARG A 9 4.02 -7.21 -12.38
N LYS A 10 3.35 -6.06 -12.47
CA LYS A 10 3.03 -5.23 -11.30
C LYS A 10 1.92 -5.80 -10.44
N PHE A 11 0.89 -6.38 -11.03
CA PHE A 11 -0.23 -6.94 -10.30
C PHE A 11 -0.03 -8.44 -9.98
N MET A 12 -0.01 -9.29 -11.01
CA MET A 12 0.05 -10.73 -10.81
C MET A 12 1.37 -11.16 -10.16
N GLY A 13 2.50 -10.58 -10.59
CA GLY A 13 3.81 -10.86 -10.02
C GLY A 13 3.90 -10.45 -8.56
N THR A 14 3.33 -9.28 -8.18
CA THR A 14 3.32 -8.81 -6.79
C THR A 14 2.42 -9.69 -5.92
N LEU A 15 1.23 -10.04 -6.38
CA LEU A 15 0.33 -10.95 -5.68
C LEU A 15 1.00 -12.32 -5.45
N TRP A 16 1.59 -12.89 -6.51
CA TRP A 16 2.28 -14.17 -6.42
C TRP A 16 3.46 -14.16 -5.45
N ASN A 17 4.28 -13.11 -5.49
CA ASN A 17 5.42 -12.97 -4.57
C ASN A 17 4.96 -12.82 -3.12
N THR A 18 3.85 -12.13 -2.87
CA THR A 18 3.26 -11.98 -1.52
C THR A 18 2.72 -13.32 -1.03
N TYR A 19 2.04 -14.06 -1.88
CA TYR A 19 1.60 -15.43 -1.61
C TYR A 19 2.79 -16.37 -1.33
N ALA A 20 3.82 -16.35 -2.17
CA ALA A 20 5.01 -17.18 -1.98
C ALA A 20 5.76 -16.84 -0.68
N PHE A 21 5.81 -15.56 -0.31
CA PHE A 21 6.33 -15.13 0.99
C PHE A 21 5.54 -15.75 2.14
N PHE A 22 4.21 -15.66 2.11
CA PHE A 22 3.36 -16.25 3.15
C PHE A 22 3.58 -17.76 3.26
N VAL A 23 3.52 -18.49 2.14
CA VAL A 23 3.67 -19.96 2.13
C VAL A 23 5.03 -20.38 2.66
N LEU A 24 6.10 -19.64 2.32
CA LEU A 24 7.45 -19.94 2.81
C LEU A 24 7.50 -19.94 4.34
N TYR A 25 6.98 -18.89 4.98
CA TYR A 25 7.04 -18.77 6.44
C TYR A 25 6.00 -19.62 7.14
N ALA A 26 4.81 -19.76 6.59
CA ALA A 26 3.79 -20.69 7.09
C ALA A 26 4.31 -22.13 7.13
N ASN A 27 5.04 -22.57 6.09
CA ASN A 27 5.65 -23.90 6.06
C ASN A 27 6.80 -24.06 7.07
N ILE A 28 7.61 -23.02 7.28
CA ILE A 28 8.70 -23.06 8.28
C ILE A 28 8.14 -23.21 9.70
N ASP A 29 7.01 -22.60 9.96
CA ASP A 29 6.39 -22.54 11.28
C ASP A 29 5.30 -23.61 11.49
N ASP A 30 5.04 -24.50 10.53
CA ASP A 30 3.90 -25.44 10.54
C ASP A 30 2.56 -24.73 10.83
N PHE A 31 2.41 -23.52 10.29
CA PHE A 31 1.22 -22.70 10.51
C PHE A 31 0.02 -23.24 9.75
N ASP A 32 -1.05 -23.51 10.50
CA ASP A 32 -2.32 -24.00 9.99
C ASP A 32 -3.43 -23.01 10.36
N ALA A 33 -3.92 -22.27 9.37
CA ALA A 33 -4.92 -21.23 9.57
C ALA A 33 -6.25 -21.77 10.16
N THR A 34 -6.55 -23.06 10.01
CA THR A 34 -7.77 -23.66 10.57
C THR A 34 -7.73 -23.78 12.10
N LYS A 35 -6.55 -23.68 12.71
CA LYS A 35 -6.33 -23.77 14.16
C LYS A 35 -6.48 -22.45 14.89
N TYR A 36 -6.55 -21.34 14.16
CA TYR A 36 -6.55 -20.01 14.74
C TYR A 36 -7.77 -19.21 14.27
N ALA A 37 -8.19 -18.25 15.11
CA ALA A 37 -9.23 -17.29 14.75
C ALA A 37 -8.63 -15.89 14.56
N LEU A 38 -9.20 -15.12 13.65
CA LEU A 38 -8.87 -13.72 13.50
C LEU A 38 -9.60 -12.92 14.59
N GLU A 39 -8.88 -12.56 15.64
CA GLU A 39 -9.44 -11.84 16.81
C GLU A 39 -9.13 -10.34 16.66
N TYR A 40 -10.12 -9.54 16.27
CA TYR A 40 -9.95 -8.13 15.95
C TYR A 40 -9.30 -7.29 17.05
N ASP A 41 -9.64 -7.58 18.32
CA ASP A 41 -9.11 -6.84 19.49
C ASP A 41 -7.61 -7.08 19.72
N LYS A 42 -7.07 -8.17 19.20
CA LYS A 42 -5.65 -8.52 19.31
C LYS A 42 -4.81 -8.00 18.15
N LEU A 43 -5.44 -7.45 17.13
CA LEU A 43 -4.76 -6.96 15.92
C LEU A 43 -3.98 -5.67 16.18
N SER A 44 -2.80 -5.58 15.60
CA SER A 44 -2.04 -4.33 15.54
C SER A 44 -2.76 -3.29 14.67
N VAL A 45 -2.33 -2.03 14.76
CA VAL A 45 -2.86 -0.96 13.90
C VAL A 45 -2.65 -1.28 12.42
N MET A 46 -1.51 -1.87 12.07
CA MET A 46 -1.20 -2.27 10.69
C MET A 46 -2.09 -3.42 10.20
N ASP A 47 -2.41 -4.38 11.05
CA ASP A 47 -3.35 -5.47 10.74
C ASP A 47 -4.75 -4.91 10.48
N LYS A 48 -5.23 -4.03 11.36
CA LYS A 48 -6.52 -3.34 11.22
C LYS A 48 -6.59 -2.50 9.96
N TRP A 49 -5.49 -1.80 9.63
CA TRP A 49 -5.41 -1.05 8.38
C TRP A 49 -5.57 -1.94 7.15
N LEU A 50 -4.84 -3.06 7.07
CA LEU A 50 -4.94 -3.97 5.92
C LEU A 50 -6.35 -4.55 5.80
N LEU A 51 -6.97 -4.95 6.91
CA LEU A 51 -8.34 -5.48 6.91
C LEU A 51 -9.38 -4.42 6.56
N SER A 52 -9.20 -3.17 6.99
CA SER A 52 -10.06 -2.06 6.58
C SER A 52 -9.96 -1.83 5.06
N LYS A 53 -8.75 -1.72 4.53
CA LYS A 53 -8.50 -1.59 3.08
C LYS A 53 -9.09 -2.77 2.29
N LEU A 54 -8.99 -4.00 2.81
CA LEU A 54 -9.56 -5.19 2.20
C LEU A 54 -11.09 -5.10 2.08
N ASN A 55 -11.76 -4.70 3.15
CA ASN A 55 -13.21 -4.58 3.15
C ASN A 55 -13.70 -3.39 2.30
N THR A 56 -12.95 -2.30 2.27
CA THR A 56 -13.16 -1.19 1.32
C THR A 56 -12.97 -1.65 -0.12
N LEU A 57 -11.95 -2.49 -0.40
CA LEU A 57 -11.72 -3.07 -1.72
C LEU A 57 -12.92 -3.91 -2.19
N ILE A 58 -13.45 -4.80 -1.34
CA ILE A 58 -14.60 -5.64 -1.70
C ILE A 58 -15.77 -4.76 -2.18
N LYS A 59 -16.13 -3.74 -1.40
CA LYS A 59 -17.21 -2.78 -1.78
C LYS A 59 -16.92 -2.06 -3.07
N THR A 60 -15.69 -1.60 -3.24
CA THR A 60 -15.26 -0.82 -4.40
C THR A 60 -15.31 -1.66 -5.67
N VAL A 61 -14.77 -2.88 -5.62
CA VAL A 61 -14.75 -3.79 -6.77
C VAL A 61 -16.15 -4.26 -7.12
N ASP A 62 -16.96 -4.65 -6.14
CA ASP A 62 -18.34 -5.06 -6.35
C ASP A 62 -19.15 -3.94 -7.03
N ASN A 63 -19.05 -2.71 -6.53
CA ASN A 63 -19.73 -1.55 -7.15
C ASN A 63 -19.24 -1.28 -8.57
N HIS A 64 -17.93 -1.37 -8.84
CA HIS A 64 -17.38 -1.18 -10.18
C HIS A 64 -17.87 -2.26 -11.15
N LEU A 65 -17.87 -3.52 -10.71
CA LEU A 65 -18.34 -4.64 -11.53
C LEU A 65 -19.85 -4.52 -11.83
N ALA A 66 -20.66 -4.16 -10.83
CA ALA A 66 -22.10 -3.90 -11.01
C ALA A 66 -22.39 -2.79 -12.03
N ASN A 67 -21.46 -1.83 -12.20
CA ASN A 67 -21.56 -0.73 -13.16
C ASN A 67 -20.74 -0.96 -14.45
N TYR A 68 -20.25 -2.18 -14.70
CA TYR A 68 -19.43 -2.53 -15.88
C TYR A 68 -18.12 -1.74 -15.99
N GLN A 69 -17.60 -1.22 -14.88
CA GLN A 69 -16.36 -0.45 -14.80
C GLN A 69 -15.17 -1.39 -14.53
N ILE A 70 -14.89 -2.29 -15.46
CA ILE A 70 -13.88 -3.34 -15.30
C ILE A 70 -12.45 -2.77 -15.11
N PRO A 71 -12.01 -1.72 -15.85
CA PRO A 71 -10.68 -1.13 -15.63
C PRO A 71 -10.51 -0.52 -14.24
N GLU A 72 -11.55 0.08 -13.68
CA GLU A 72 -11.57 0.68 -12.35
C GLU A 72 -11.46 -0.40 -11.26
N ALA A 73 -12.21 -1.50 -11.42
CA ALA A 73 -12.12 -2.65 -10.55
C ALA A 73 -10.70 -3.26 -10.55
N ALA A 74 -10.10 -3.40 -11.74
CA ALA A 74 -8.73 -3.92 -11.87
C ALA A 74 -7.68 -3.00 -11.23
N ARG A 75 -7.84 -1.66 -11.34
CA ARG A 75 -6.95 -0.70 -10.65
C ARG A 75 -7.08 -0.79 -9.14
N ALA A 76 -8.29 -0.86 -8.61
CA ALA A 76 -8.51 -1.00 -7.17
C ALA A 76 -7.84 -2.28 -6.62
N LEU A 77 -7.93 -3.39 -7.35
CA LEU A 77 -7.21 -4.63 -7.00
C LEU A 77 -5.69 -4.44 -7.02
N GLN A 78 -5.14 -3.77 -8.04
CA GLN A 78 -3.71 -3.50 -8.15
C GLN A 78 -3.21 -2.64 -6.98
N ASP A 79 -3.93 -1.56 -6.65
CA ASP A 79 -3.57 -0.65 -5.57
C ASP A 79 -3.58 -1.37 -4.22
N PHE A 80 -4.58 -2.21 -3.96
CA PHE A 80 -4.63 -3.02 -2.74
C PHE A 80 -3.46 -4.03 -2.65
N VAL A 81 -3.14 -4.71 -3.74
CA VAL A 81 -2.02 -5.68 -3.77
C VAL A 81 -0.69 -4.96 -3.55
N ASP A 82 -0.52 -3.77 -4.08
CA ASP A 82 0.65 -2.93 -3.82
C ASP A 82 0.73 -2.51 -2.35
N ASP A 83 -0.36 -2.06 -1.74
CA ASP A 83 -0.43 -1.72 -0.32
C ASP A 83 -0.12 -2.94 0.57
N MET A 84 -0.72 -4.08 0.29
CA MET A 84 -0.49 -5.33 1.01
C MET A 84 0.99 -5.76 0.96
N SER A 85 1.61 -5.74 -0.21
CA SER A 85 2.98 -6.20 -0.41
C SER A 85 4.02 -5.18 0.06
N ASN A 86 3.92 -3.93 -0.43
CA ASN A 86 4.96 -2.92 -0.27
C ASN A 86 4.88 -2.17 1.07
N TRP A 87 3.74 -2.27 1.76
CA TRP A 87 3.55 -1.63 3.06
C TRP A 87 3.33 -2.65 4.16
N TYR A 88 2.25 -3.41 4.14
CA TYR A 88 1.94 -4.34 5.21
C TYR A 88 3.02 -5.41 5.38
N VAL A 89 3.28 -6.21 4.35
CA VAL A 89 4.26 -7.32 4.42
C VAL A 89 5.66 -6.78 4.72
N ARG A 90 6.07 -5.71 4.03
CA ARG A 90 7.41 -5.16 4.22
C ARG A 90 7.64 -4.63 5.63
N ARG A 91 6.66 -3.96 6.23
CA ARG A 91 6.78 -3.43 7.61
C ARG A 91 6.56 -4.51 8.67
N SER A 92 5.83 -5.55 8.36
CA SER A 92 5.56 -6.66 9.28
C SER A 92 6.56 -7.81 9.18
N ARG A 93 7.63 -7.66 8.38
CA ARG A 93 8.58 -8.77 8.14
C ARG A 93 9.18 -9.36 9.40
N GLU A 94 9.54 -8.55 10.38
CA GLU A 94 10.12 -9.01 11.64
C GLU A 94 9.16 -9.89 12.42
N ARG A 95 7.85 -9.65 12.32
CA ARG A 95 6.80 -10.47 12.94
C ARG A 95 6.77 -11.87 12.32
N PHE A 96 6.86 -11.96 10.98
CA PHE A 96 6.92 -13.24 10.26
C PHE A 96 8.23 -14.00 10.51
N TRP A 97 9.33 -13.28 10.78
CA TRP A 97 10.65 -13.88 11.05
C TRP A 97 10.87 -14.23 12.52
N ALA A 98 10.02 -13.79 13.41
CA ALA A 98 10.12 -14.08 14.83
C ALA A 98 10.14 -15.59 15.08
N LYS A 99 10.95 -16.04 16.04
CA LYS A 99 11.01 -17.45 16.44
C LYS A 99 9.80 -17.81 17.30
N GLY A 100 9.22 -18.97 17.03
CA GLY A 100 8.06 -19.47 17.76
C GLY A 100 6.74 -18.88 17.25
N ILE A 101 5.64 -19.42 17.74
CA ILE A 101 4.27 -19.03 17.35
C ILE A 101 3.67 -18.24 18.52
N GLU A 102 4.06 -16.99 18.65
CA GLU A 102 3.49 -16.06 19.62
C GLU A 102 2.25 -15.35 19.05
N GLN A 103 1.43 -14.76 19.95
CA GLN A 103 0.17 -14.13 19.57
C GLN A 103 0.33 -13.06 18.48
N ASP A 104 1.37 -12.24 18.52
CA ASP A 104 1.62 -11.22 17.50
C ASP A 104 1.91 -11.82 16.12
N LYS A 105 2.66 -12.92 16.07
CA LYS A 105 2.91 -13.66 14.83
C LYS A 105 1.63 -14.31 14.30
N ILE A 106 0.84 -14.95 15.17
CA ILE A 106 -0.46 -15.54 14.79
C ILE A 106 -1.36 -14.47 14.18
N THR A 107 -1.44 -13.28 14.76
CA THR A 107 -2.27 -12.20 14.21
C THR A 107 -1.77 -11.71 12.86
N ALA A 108 -0.44 -11.63 12.66
CA ALA A 108 0.15 -11.27 11.37
C ALA A 108 -0.15 -12.33 10.29
N ASP A 109 0.05 -13.61 10.62
CA ASP A 109 -0.19 -14.72 9.71
C ASP A 109 -1.68 -14.82 9.35
N MET A 110 -2.60 -14.74 10.34
CA MET A 110 -4.04 -14.76 10.10
C MET A 110 -4.51 -13.56 9.28
N THR A 111 -3.95 -12.39 9.51
CA THR A 111 -4.29 -11.19 8.73
C THR A 111 -3.86 -11.34 7.28
N LEU A 112 -2.62 -11.78 7.03
CA LEU A 112 -2.12 -11.97 5.67
C LEU A 112 -2.83 -13.13 4.96
N TYR A 113 -3.08 -14.23 5.64
CA TYR A 113 -3.88 -15.35 5.14
C TYR A 113 -5.27 -14.88 4.70
N THR A 114 -5.98 -14.16 5.57
CA THR A 114 -7.31 -13.63 5.27
C THR A 114 -7.28 -12.69 4.08
N ALA A 115 -6.27 -11.81 4.01
CA ALA A 115 -6.11 -10.88 2.89
C ALA A 115 -5.84 -11.62 1.57
N LEU A 116 -4.95 -12.61 1.55
CA LEU A 116 -4.61 -13.39 0.36
C LEU A 116 -5.79 -14.21 -0.16
N VAL A 117 -6.50 -14.92 0.73
CA VAL A 117 -7.67 -15.71 0.34
C VAL A 117 -8.79 -14.80 -0.18
N THR A 118 -9.06 -13.70 0.51
CA THR A 118 -10.15 -12.80 0.13
C THR A 118 -9.86 -12.05 -1.16
N VAL A 119 -8.64 -11.48 -1.31
CA VAL A 119 -8.29 -10.79 -2.56
C VAL A 119 -8.26 -11.75 -3.75
N SER A 120 -7.89 -13.02 -3.53
CA SER A 120 -7.97 -14.04 -4.57
C SER A 120 -9.41 -14.30 -5.00
N LYS A 121 -10.35 -14.40 -4.07
CA LYS A 121 -11.78 -14.53 -4.40
C LYS A 121 -12.32 -13.31 -5.16
N VAL A 122 -11.95 -12.09 -4.73
CA VAL A 122 -12.35 -10.86 -5.42
C VAL A 122 -11.77 -10.77 -6.83
N ALA A 123 -10.53 -11.23 -7.03
CA ALA A 123 -9.83 -11.21 -8.31
C ALA A 123 -10.14 -12.40 -9.24
N ALA A 124 -10.77 -13.46 -8.72
CA ALA A 124 -11.02 -14.71 -9.47
C ALA A 124 -11.70 -14.50 -10.83
N PRO A 125 -12.68 -13.59 -11.01
CA PRO A 125 -13.26 -13.33 -12.32
C PRO A 125 -12.28 -12.76 -13.35
N MET A 126 -11.18 -12.14 -12.91
CA MET A 126 -10.21 -11.47 -13.79
C MET A 126 -8.95 -12.30 -14.04
N ILE A 127 -8.49 -13.04 -13.04
CA ILE A 127 -7.27 -13.87 -13.10
C ILE A 127 -7.53 -15.30 -12.59
N PRO A 128 -8.44 -16.05 -13.24
CA PRO A 128 -9.01 -17.29 -12.72
C PRO A 128 -7.98 -18.37 -12.38
N PHE A 129 -6.93 -18.53 -13.18
CA PHE A 129 -5.98 -19.63 -12.98
C PHE A 129 -5.04 -19.39 -11.78
N MET A 130 -4.53 -18.16 -11.63
CA MET A 130 -3.65 -17.84 -10.51
C MET A 130 -4.40 -17.89 -9.18
N THR A 131 -5.62 -17.37 -9.15
CA THR A 131 -6.44 -17.37 -7.93
C THR A 131 -6.87 -18.76 -7.53
N GLU A 132 -7.15 -19.63 -8.50
CA GLU A 132 -7.41 -21.05 -8.25
C GLU A 132 -6.19 -21.72 -7.61
N GLU A 133 -4.99 -21.53 -8.14
CA GLU A 133 -3.76 -22.11 -7.57
C GLU A 133 -3.53 -21.64 -6.13
N ILE A 134 -3.68 -20.34 -5.87
CA ILE A 134 -3.57 -19.80 -4.51
C ILE A 134 -4.61 -20.42 -3.57
N TYR A 135 -5.86 -20.56 -4.02
CA TYR A 135 -6.94 -21.15 -3.24
C TYR A 135 -6.69 -22.61 -2.92
N GLN A 136 -6.31 -23.42 -3.91
CA GLN A 136 -6.00 -24.83 -3.71
C GLN A 136 -4.90 -25.02 -2.66
N ASN A 137 -3.85 -24.18 -2.72
CA ASN A 137 -2.72 -24.28 -1.80
C ASN A 137 -3.02 -23.70 -0.41
N LEU A 138 -3.77 -22.62 -0.29
CA LEU A 138 -4.02 -21.98 1.01
C LEU A 138 -5.23 -22.55 1.75
N VAL A 139 -6.26 -22.99 1.02
CA VAL A 139 -7.54 -23.38 1.60
C VAL A 139 -7.74 -24.90 1.49
N ARG A 140 -7.77 -25.43 0.27
CA ARG A 140 -8.09 -26.85 0.04
C ARG A 140 -7.05 -27.81 0.62
N SER A 141 -5.79 -27.40 0.66
CA SER A 141 -4.71 -28.24 1.22
C SER A 141 -4.87 -28.51 2.73
N VAL A 142 -5.60 -27.64 3.44
CA VAL A 142 -5.80 -27.72 4.90
C VAL A 142 -7.26 -27.99 5.30
N ASP A 143 -8.22 -27.74 4.39
CA ASP A 143 -9.65 -27.98 4.62
C ASP A 143 -10.30 -28.59 3.37
N GLU A 144 -10.40 -29.92 3.37
CA GLU A 144 -11.07 -30.67 2.29
C GLU A 144 -12.58 -30.42 2.22
N SER A 145 -13.21 -29.88 3.26
CA SER A 145 -14.63 -29.54 3.28
C SER A 145 -14.97 -28.23 2.57
N ALA A 146 -13.96 -27.38 2.33
CA ALA A 146 -14.14 -26.15 1.56
C ALA A 146 -14.57 -26.46 0.10
N PRO A 147 -15.22 -25.51 -0.62
CA PRO A 147 -15.58 -25.71 -2.03
C PRO A 147 -14.41 -26.21 -2.87
N GLU A 148 -14.67 -27.11 -3.81
CA GLU A 148 -13.65 -27.78 -4.62
C GLU A 148 -12.80 -26.79 -5.46
N SER A 149 -13.38 -25.62 -5.80
CA SER A 149 -12.73 -24.56 -6.56
C SER A 149 -13.08 -23.20 -5.98
N ILE A 150 -12.18 -22.23 -6.13
CA ILE A 150 -12.44 -20.82 -5.76
C ILE A 150 -13.67 -20.28 -6.52
N HIS A 151 -13.92 -20.78 -7.73
CA HIS A 151 -15.04 -20.38 -8.59
C HIS A 151 -16.39 -20.92 -8.14
N LEU A 152 -16.41 -21.83 -7.17
CA LEU A 152 -17.60 -22.35 -6.51
C LEU A 152 -17.86 -21.68 -5.16
N CYS A 153 -16.94 -20.79 -4.74
CA CYS A 153 -17.12 -20.00 -3.52
C CYS A 153 -18.08 -18.83 -3.78
N ASP A 154 -18.80 -18.43 -2.72
CA ASP A 154 -19.52 -17.16 -2.74
C ASP A 154 -18.55 -15.99 -2.91
N TYR A 155 -19.00 -14.96 -3.65
CA TYR A 155 -18.24 -13.71 -3.76
C TYR A 155 -18.14 -13.03 -2.40
N PRO A 156 -16.97 -12.49 -2.00
CA PRO A 156 -16.80 -11.91 -0.68
C PRO A 156 -17.76 -10.75 -0.40
N VAL A 157 -18.30 -10.72 0.79
CA VAL A 157 -19.11 -9.60 1.29
C VAL A 157 -18.30 -8.82 2.30
N ALA A 158 -18.30 -7.49 2.19
CA ALA A 158 -17.56 -6.62 3.08
C ALA A 158 -18.12 -6.67 4.51
N ASN A 159 -17.25 -6.81 5.50
CA ASN A 159 -17.60 -6.61 6.90
C ASN A 159 -17.42 -5.12 7.24
N GLU A 160 -18.54 -4.40 7.34
CA GLU A 160 -18.55 -2.96 7.65
C GLU A 160 -17.87 -2.63 8.99
N ALA A 161 -17.90 -3.55 9.96
CA ALA A 161 -17.28 -3.34 11.27
C ALA A 161 -15.74 -3.26 11.20
N TYR A 162 -15.13 -3.74 10.11
CA TYR A 162 -13.68 -3.67 9.89
C TYR A 162 -13.24 -2.41 9.13
N ILE A 163 -14.19 -1.64 8.59
CA ILE A 163 -13.88 -0.42 7.82
C ILE A 163 -13.67 0.74 8.77
N ASP A 164 -12.43 1.20 8.87
CA ASP A 164 -12.05 2.41 9.61
C ASP A 164 -11.49 3.45 8.63
N LYS A 165 -12.34 4.38 8.23
CA LYS A 165 -11.98 5.43 7.27
C LYS A 165 -10.89 6.37 7.77
N THR A 166 -10.92 6.70 9.08
CA THR A 166 -9.90 7.56 9.68
C THR A 166 -8.52 6.90 9.63
N LEU A 167 -8.47 5.59 9.92
CA LEU A 167 -7.25 4.80 9.82
C LEU A 167 -6.73 4.74 8.38
N GLU A 168 -7.62 4.52 7.39
CA GLU A 168 -7.25 4.52 5.97
C GLU A 168 -6.71 5.89 5.54
N GLU A 169 -7.39 6.99 5.89
CA GLU A 169 -7.00 8.36 5.54
C GLU A 169 -5.64 8.75 6.14
N ASN A 170 -5.42 8.45 7.41
CA ASN A 170 -4.14 8.70 8.07
C ASN A 170 -2.99 7.93 7.40
N MET A 171 -3.21 6.67 7.07
CA MET A 171 -2.19 5.88 6.35
C MET A 171 -1.98 6.39 4.92
N ASP A 172 -3.02 6.81 4.21
CA ASP A 172 -2.88 7.43 2.88
C ASP A 172 -2.05 8.71 2.95
N GLU A 173 -2.18 9.50 4.02
CA GLU A 173 -1.34 10.68 4.25
C GLU A 173 0.13 10.29 4.52
N VAL A 174 0.37 9.27 5.34
CA VAL A 174 1.71 8.69 5.54
C VAL A 174 2.34 8.29 4.21
N LEU A 175 1.60 7.56 3.37
CA LEU A 175 2.10 7.12 2.07
C LEU A 175 2.49 8.31 1.18
N LYS A 176 1.67 9.35 1.12
CA LYS A 176 1.97 10.58 0.38
C LYS A 176 3.23 11.27 0.90
N ILE A 177 3.35 11.46 2.21
CA ILE A 177 4.52 12.09 2.83
C ILE A 177 5.79 11.29 2.51
N VAL A 178 5.73 9.96 2.62
CA VAL A 178 6.90 9.10 2.32
C VAL A 178 7.30 9.18 0.84
N VAL A 179 6.34 9.18 -0.08
CA VAL A 179 6.62 9.33 -1.53
C VAL A 179 7.27 10.69 -1.80
N MET A 180 6.71 11.78 -1.27
CA MET A 180 7.27 13.12 -1.42
C MET A 180 8.65 13.24 -0.76
N GLY A 181 8.83 12.71 0.44
CA GLY A 181 10.11 12.72 1.15
C GLY A 181 11.22 11.97 0.38
N ARG A 182 10.89 10.81 -0.21
CA ARG A 182 11.82 10.08 -1.09
C ARG A 182 12.15 10.88 -2.35
N ALA A 183 11.19 11.56 -2.95
CA ALA A 183 11.43 12.44 -4.09
C ALA A 183 12.35 13.61 -3.72
N CYS A 184 12.15 14.26 -2.57
CA CYS A 184 13.03 15.29 -2.06
C CYS A 184 14.46 14.79 -1.83
N ARG A 185 14.62 13.59 -1.22
CA ARG A 185 15.94 12.97 -1.06
C ARG A 185 16.63 12.70 -2.39
N ASN A 186 15.91 12.19 -3.37
CA ASN A 186 16.45 11.94 -4.71
C ASN A 186 16.89 13.24 -5.39
N THR A 187 16.10 14.31 -5.29
CA THR A 187 16.44 15.63 -5.85
C THR A 187 17.68 16.21 -5.18
N ALA A 188 17.82 16.05 -3.86
CA ALA A 188 18.98 16.49 -3.09
C ALA A 188 20.17 15.51 -3.17
N ASN A 189 20.04 14.39 -3.90
CA ASN A 189 21.03 13.33 -4.00
C ASN A 189 21.45 12.73 -2.62
N ILE A 190 20.52 12.69 -1.67
CA ILE A 190 20.71 12.12 -0.33
C ILE A 190 20.19 10.68 -0.31
N LYS A 191 21.06 9.71 -0.04
CA LYS A 191 20.66 8.28 0.02
C LYS A 191 19.75 8.01 1.22
N ASN A 192 18.79 7.10 1.09
CA ASN A 192 17.88 6.73 2.19
C ASN A 192 18.62 6.25 3.44
N ARG A 193 19.78 5.61 3.31
CA ARG A 193 20.62 5.17 4.44
C ARG A 193 21.28 6.31 5.21
N GLN A 194 21.34 7.50 4.65
CA GLN A 194 21.90 8.67 5.32
C GLN A 194 20.82 9.30 6.21
N PRO A 195 20.99 9.34 7.54
CA PRO A 195 20.01 9.95 8.43
C PRO A 195 19.93 11.45 8.19
N ILE A 196 18.73 12.02 8.28
CA ILE A 196 18.45 13.44 8.26
C ILE A 196 18.04 13.87 9.68
N GLY A 197 18.52 15.01 10.16
CA GLY A 197 18.21 15.50 11.50
C GLY A 197 16.74 15.85 11.66
N LYS A 198 16.20 16.64 10.72
CA LYS A 198 14.82 17.15 10.82
C LYS A 198 14.19 17.29 9.44
N MET A 199 12.90 17.03 9.36
CA MET A 199 12.08 17.23 8.17
C MET A 199 10.85 18.08 8.52
N PHE A 200 10.54 19.03 7.66
CA PHE A 200 9.34 19.87 7.77
C PHE A 200 8.28 19.37 6.79
N VAL A 201 7.06 19.15 7.29
CA VAL A 201 5.92 18.71 6.49
C VAL A 201 4.80 19.72 6.59
N LYS A 202 4.32 20.19 5.44
CA LYS A 202 3.19 21.11 5.36
C LYS A 202 1.91 20.34 5.07
N GLY A 203 0.83 20.69 5.77
CA GLY A 203 -0.52 20.22 5.48
C GLY A 203 -0.94 18.93 6.21
N ALA A 204 -0.11 18.43 7.14
CA ALA A 204 -0.43 17.25 7.94
C ALA A 204 -0.49 17.62 9.45
N SER A 205 -1.13 18.74 9.77
CA SER A 205 -1.10 19.36 11.10
C SER A 205 -1.64 18.49 12.24
N ASP A 206 -2.45 17.48 11.92
CA ASP A 206 -3.14 16.63 12.89
C ASP A 206 -2.75 15.14 12.79
N LEU A 207 -1.61 14.81 12.17
CA LEU A 207 -1.17 13.42 12.03
C LEU A 207 -0.72 12.87 13.39
N PRO A 208 -1.39 11.84 13.96
CA PRO A 208 -1.02 11.26 15.26
C PRO A 208 0.41 10.71 15.28
N GLU A 209 1.04 10.69 16.46
CA GLU A 209 2.44 10.30 16.69
C GLU A 209 2.78 8.93 16.05
N PHE A 210 1.92 7.94 16.23
CA PHE A 210 2.11 6.61 15.62
C PHE A 210 2.39 6.67 14.11
N TYR A 211 1.69 7.54 13.38
CA TYR A 211 1.87 7.68 11.94
C TYR A 211 3.12 8.51 11.60
N GLN A 212 3.47 9.48 12.46
CA GLN A 212 4.73 10.22 12.32
C GLN A 212 5.94 9.29 12.48
N ASP A 213 5.88 8.33 13.41
CA ASP A 213 6.92 7.30 13.60
C ASP A 213 7.10 6.46 12.35
N ILE A 214 6.02 6.09 11.66
CA ILE A 214 6.11 5.37 10.38
C ILE A 214 6.87 6.22 9.36
N VAL A 215 6.61 7.51 9.27
CA VAL A 215 7.28 8.40 8.31
C VAL A 215 8.75 8.57 8.67
N THR A 216 9.09 8.75 9.95
CA THR A 216 10.49 8.88 10.41
C THR A 216 11.31 7.64 10.08
N ASP A 217 10.76 6.46 10.32
CA ASP A 217 11.38 5.17 9.97
C ASP A 217 11.62 5.03 8.47
N GLU A 218 10.56 5.28 7.67
CA GLU A 218 10.60 5.11 6.21
C GLU A 218 11.56 6.06 5.52
N LEU A 219 11.71 7.25 6.06
CA LEU A 219 12.56 8.30 5.49
C LEU A 219 13.91 8.44 6.20
N ASN A 220 14.17 7.65 7.25
CA ASN A 220 15.38 7.75 8.07
C ASN A 220 15.63 9.21 8.52
N VAL A 221 14.62 9.79 9.17
CA VAL A 221 14.62 11.15 9.71
C VAL A 221 14.51 11.05 11.23
N LYS A 222 15.24 11.87 11.96
CA LYS A 222 15.22 11.82 13.44
C LYS A 222 14.02 12.55 14.02
N GLU A 223 13.55 13.58 13.37
CA GLU A 223 12.46 14.43 13.84
C GLU A 223 11.62 14.95 12.68
N ILE A 224 10.30 14.95 12.85
CA ILE A 224 9.36 15.61 11.94
C ILE A 224 8.76 16.82 12.65
N GLU A 225 8.69 17.94 11.95
CA GLU A 225 7.92 19.10 12.36
C GLU A 225 6.79 19.36 11.36
N LEU A 226 5.55 19.30 11.87
CA LEU A 226 4.37 19.65 11.09
C LEU A 226 4.22 21.18 11.13
N THR A 227 4.14 21.85 9.98
CA THR A 227 4.09 23.31 9.90
C THR A 227 3.22 23.78 8.75
N ASP A 228 2.50 24.86 8.97
CA ASP A 228 1.74 25.54 7.92
C ASP A 228 2.59 26.61 7.19
N ASP A 229 3.68 27.07 7.82
CA ASP A 229 4.56 28.10 7.26
C ASP A 229 5.86 27.49 6.71
N VAL A 230 5.93 27.39 5.40
CA VAL A 230 7.11 26.91 4.67
C VAL A 230 7.87 28.03 3.96
N ARG A 231 7.53 29.31 4.20
CA ARG A 231 8.17 30.46 3.51
C ARG A 231 9.67 30.49 3.71
N ALA A 232 10.15 30.13 4.90
CA ALA A 232 11.59 30.06 5.20
C ALA A 232 12.35 29.01 4.37
N PHE A 233 11.66 28.01 3.81
CA PHE A 233 12.24 26.91 3.05
C PHE A 233 11.89 26.95 1.56
N THR A 234 11.17 28.00 1.11
CA THR A 234 10.72 28.10 -0.27
C THR A 234 11.51 29.17 -0.99
N SER A 235 12.22 28.79 -2.04
CA SER A 235 12.82 29.71 -3.00
C SER A 235 12.00 29.72 -4.29
N TYR A 236 11.81 30.90 -4.85
CA TYR A 236 11.07 31.05 -6.11
C TYR A 236 12.07 31.35 -7.22
N THR A 237 12.00 30.58 -8.29
CA THR A 237 12.73 30.84 -9.53
C THR A 237 11.73 31.22 -10.60
N PHE A 238 11.88 32.40 -11.16
CA PHE A 238 11.01 32.90 -12.21
C PHE A 238 11.64 32.60 -13.59
N LYS A 239 10.82 32.14 -14.52
CA LYS A 239 11.21 31.96 -15.92
C LYS A 239 10.27 32.78 -16.80
N PRO A 240 10.81 33.66 -17.67
CA PRO A 240 9.96 34.45 -18.56
C PRO A 240 9.24 33.52 -19.54
N GLN A 241 7.93 33.68 -19.66
CA GLN A 241 7.13 32.97 -20.63
C GLN A 241 7.36 33.55 -22.02
N LEU A 242 8.27 32.96 -22.78
CA LEU A 242 8.79 33.50 -24.04
C LEU A 242 7.68 33.76 -25.10
N LYS A 243 6.59 32.99 -25.09
CA LYS A 243 5.43 33.23 -25.97
C LYS A 243 4.75 34.56 -25.71
N THR A 244 4.75 35.05 -24.47
CA THR A 244 4.07 36.27 -24.04
C THR A 244 5.02 37.46 -23.99
N VAL A 245 6.24 37.23 -23.46
CA VAL A 245 7.25 38.28 -23.27
C VAL A 245 8.03 38.57 -24.55
N GLY A 246 8.25 37.50 -25.38
CA GLY A 246 9.01 37.67 -26.64
C GLY A 246 8.45 38.69 -27.60
N PRO A 247 7.14 38.65 -27.97
CA PRO A 247 6.58 39.68 -28.88
C PRO A 247 6.62 41.10 -28.36
N LYS A 248 6.54 41.27 -27.02
CA LYS A 248 6.50 42.60 -26.39
C LYS A 248 7.88 43.18 -26.04
N TYR A 249 8.81 42.32 -25.63
CA TYR A 249 10.09 42.72 -25.03
C TYR A 249 11.29 41.96 -25.61
N GLY A 250 11.21 41.47 -26.84
CA GLY A 250 12.24 40.63 -27.46
C GLY A 250 13.65 41.15 -27.38
N LYS A 251 13.84 42.49 -27.54
CA LYS A 251 15.16 43.14 -27.42
C LYS A 251 15.69 43.21 -26.00
N LEU A 252 14.81 43.06 -24.99
CA LEU A 252 15.14 43.16 -23.56
C LEU A 252 15.19 41.78 -22.86
N LEU A 253 14.95 40.70 -23.60
CA LEU A 253 14.90 39.33 -23.07
C LEU A 253 16.19 38.93 -22.31
N GLY A 254 17.34 39.39 -22.79
CA GLY A 254 18.62 39.16 -22.11
C GLY A 254 18.70 39.82 -20.74
N GLY A 255 18.26 41.06 -20.61
CA GLY A 255 18.16 41.77 -19.33
C GLY A 255 17.13 41.13 -18.39
N ILE A 256 15.93 40.80 -18.90
CA ILE A 256 14.88 40.18 -18.12
C ILE A 256 15.32 38.81 -17.56
N LYS A 257 16.13 38.06 -18.32
CA LYS A 257 16.66 36.76 -17.83
C LYS A 257 17.72 36.91 -16.74
N ASN A 258 18.45 37.99 -16.75
CA ASN A 258 19.50 38.23 -15.77
C ASN A 258 18.96 38.82 -14.45
N GLU A 259 17.80 39.44 -14.48
CA GLU A 259 17.12 40.03 -13.31
C GLU A 259 16.16 39.03 -12.61
N LEU A 260 15.78 37.94 -13.26
CA LEU A 260 14.92 36.85 -12.73
C LEU A 260 15.75 35.73 -12.12
#